data_175dad48ad748788eea3d443fe0c5827
#
_entry.id   175dad48ad748788eea3d443fe0c5827
#
_cell.length_a   1.000
_cell.length_b   1.000
_cell.length_c   1.000
_cell.angle_alpha   90.00
_cell.angle_beta   90.00
_cell.angle_gamma   90.00
#
_symmetry.space_group_name_H-M   'P 1'
#
loop_
_entity.id
_entity.type
_entity.pdbx_description
1 polymer ?
#
loop_
_entity_poly.entity_id
_entity_poly.type
_entity_poly.pdbx_seq_one_letter_code
_entity_poly.pdbx_strand_id
1 'polypeptide(L)'
;ECDAKNHTLHDFEVEYKKGDKAFTNAAKISESEAEKIALEKYNGKIVDREYSMENGNPAYEFDIYVAKKGHEYEVEVDAVTGEILEVEMELYDIGSED
;
A
#
# COMPACT_ATOMS: atom_id res chain seq x y z
N GLU A 1 7.93 8.58 29.41
CA GLU A 1 8.21 9.19 28.14
C GLU A 1 9.10 8.31 27.32
N CYS A 2 9.93 7.58 27.93
CA CYS A 2 10.73 6.65 27.17
C CYS A 2 9.86 5.65 26.47
N ASP A 3 8.77 5.30 27.11
CA ASP A 3 7.89 4.32 26.52
C ASP A 3 7.29 4.80 25.24
N ALA A 4 6.93 6.05 25.21
CA ALA A 4 6.36 6.59 23.99
C ALA A 4 7.34 6.50 22.85
N LYS A 5 8.60 6.73 23.13
CA LYS A 5 9.58 6.64 22.09
C LYS A 5 9.69 5.24 21.56
N ASN A 6 9.66 4.28 22.43
CA ASN A 6 9.77 2.91 22.00
C ASN A 6 8.64 2.51 21.10
N HIS A 7 7.45 2.93 21.44
CA HIS A 7 6.32 2.62 20.59
C HIS A 7 6.48 3.22 19.22
N THR A 8 6.97 4.46 19.21
CA THR A 8 7.12 5.11 17.94
C THR A 8 8.06 4.35 17.02
N LEU A 9 9.12 3.81 17.60
CA LEU A 9 10.09 3.11 16.79
C LEU A 9 9.52 1.86 16.14
N HIS A 10 8.56 1.23 16.79
CA HIS A 10 7.99 0.02 16.23
C HIS A 10 7.23 0.28 14.96
N ASP A 11 6.61 1.44 14.86
CA ASP A 11 5.75 1.73 13.72
C ASP A 11 6.32 2.78 12.81
N PHE A 12 7.61 2.79 12.68
CA PHE A 12 8.25 3.81 11.87
C PHE A 12 7.94 3.59 10.40
N GLU A 13 7.27 4.56 9.80
CA GLU A 13 6.90 4.49 8.40
C GLU A 13 7.18 5.82 7.74
N VAL A 14 7.78 5.77 6.54
CA VAL A 14 8.09 6.96 5.78
C VAL A 14 7.44 6.83 4.43
N GLU A 15 6.74 7.87 3.99
CA GLU A 15 6.13 7.88 2.68
C GLU A 15 7.00 8.61 1.69
N TYR A 16 7.04 8.11 0.48
CA TYR A 16 7.85 8.67 -0.58
C TYR A 16 6.99 9.02 -1.77
N LYS A 17 7.54 9.87 -2.63
CA LYS A 17 6.86 10.23 -3.86
C LYS A 17 7.28 9.28 -4.96
N LYS A 18 6.45 9.23 -5.98
CA LYS A 18 6.77 8.40 -7.13
C LYS A 18 8.11 8.83 -7.71
N GLY A 19 8.96 7.85 -7.97
CA GLY A 19 10.26 8.13 -8.54
C GLY A 19 11.33 8.52 -7.57
N ASP A 20 11.02 8.54 -6.28
CA ASP A 20 12.03 8.85 -5.27
C ASP A 20 13.11 7.80 -5.30
N LYS A 21 14.36 8.24 -5.40
CA LYS A 21 15.44 7.30 -5.57
C LYS A 21 15.69 6.44 -4.34
N ALA A 22 15.44 6.98 -3.17
CA ALA A 22 15.62 6.19 -1.97
C ALA A 22 14.70 4.98 -2.01
N PHE A 23 13.46 5.18 -2.46
CA PHE A 23 12.54 4.08 -2.55
C PHE A 23 12.89 3.14 -3.69
N THR A 24 13.16 3.69 -4.87
CA THR A 24 13.42 2.83 -6.02
C THR A 24 14.70 2.03 -5.86
N ASN A 25 15.67 2.58 -5.17
CA ASN A 25 16.90 1.84 -4.92
C ASN A 25 16.67 0.67 -3.98
N ALA A 26 15.77 0.84 -3.03
CA ALA A 26 15.50 -0.23 -2.07
C ALA A 26 14.57 -1.28 -2.66
N ALA A 27 13.70 -0.90 -3.57
CA ALA A 27 12.74 -1.82 -4.15
C ALA A 27 13.43 -2.80 -5.09
N LYS A 28 13.00 -4.06 -5.06
CA LYS A 28 13.53 -5.08 -5.94
C LYS A 28 12.57 -5.44 -7.05
N ILE A 29 11.30 -5.17 -6.89
CA ILE A 29 10.36 -5.39 -7.98
C ILE A 29 9.82 -4.05 -8.42
N SER A 30 9.39 -3.98 -9.67
CA SER A 30 8.91 -2.73 -10.22
C SER A 30 7.49 -2.45 -9.79
N GLU A 31 7.08 -1.21 -9.96
CA GLU A 31 5.71 -0.84 -9.66
C GLU A 31 4.73 -1.61 -10.52
N SER A 32 5.07 -1.81 -11.78
CA SER A 32 4.22 -2.60 -12.68
C SER A 32 4.00 -3.99 -12.16
N GLU A 33 5.04 -4.59 -11.69
CA GLU A 33 4.95 -5.94 -11.16
C GLU A 33 4.09 -5.97 -9.92
N ALA A 34 4.28 -5.00 -9.05
CA ALA A 34 3.49 -4.93 -7.83
C ALA A 34 2.02 -4.68 -8.15
N GLU A 35 1.74 -3.86 -9.14
CA GLU A 35 0.36 -3.63 -9.55
C GLU A 35 -0.29 -4.90 -10.04
N LYS A 36 0.44 -5.67 -10.79
CA LYS A 36 -0.07 -6.94 -11.27
C LYS A 36 -0.44 -7.85 -10.13
N ILE A 37 0.43 -7.93 -9.15
CA ILE A 37 0.18 -8.77 -8.00
C ILE A 37 -1.07 -8.32 -7.26
N ALA A 38 -1.20 -7.02 -7.06
CA ALA A 38 -2.37 -6.50 -6.35
C ALA A 38 -3.65 -6.72 -7.14
N LEU A 39 -3.60 -6.55 -8.45
CA LEU A 39 -4.78 -6.73 -9.27
C LEU A 39 -5.18 -8.18 -9.41
N GLU A 40 -4.25 -9.09 -9.26
CA GLU A 40 -4.59 -10.50 -9.23
C GLU A 40 -5.39 -10.83 -7.98
N LYS A 41 -5.09 -10.15 -6.91
CA LYS A 41 -5.83 -10.35 -5.68
C LYS A 41 -7.23 -9.76 -5.77
N TYR A 42 -7.33 -8.53 -6.27
CA TYR A 42 -8.60 -7.85 -6.41
C TYR A 42 -8.67 -7.23 -7.78
N ASN A 43 -9.54 -7.77 -8.62
CA ASN A 43 -9.68 -7.32 -9.98
C ASN A 43 -10.51 -6.05 -10.02
N GLY A 44 -9.87 -4.92 -10.17
CA GLY A 44 -10.57 -3.66 -10.18
C GLY A 44 -9.71 -2.58 -10.80
N LYS A 45 -9.94 -1.35 -10.37
CA LYS A 45 -9.22 -0.23 -10.91
C LYS A 45 -8.37 0.39 -9.82
N ILE A 46 -7.09 0.59 -10.11
CA ILE A 46 -6.21 1.26 -9.16
C ILE A 46 -6.52 2.74 -9.20
N VAL A 47 -6.95 3.28 -8.06
CA VAL A 47 -7.33 4.69 -7.99
C VAL A 47 -6.33 5.52 -7.20
N ASP A 48 -5.43 4.88 -6.48
CA ASP A 48 -4.40 5.60 -5.76
C ASP A 48 -3.20 4.70 -5.55
N ARG A 49 -2.03 5.31 -5.48
CA ARG A 49 -0.79 4.59 -5.29
C ARG A 49 0.05 5.31 -4.26
N GLU A 50 0.66 4.53 -3.36
CA GLU A 50 1.55 5.11 -2.37
C GLU A 50 2.81 4.29 -2.27
N TYR A 51 3.88 4.94 -1.89
CA TYR A 51 5.19 4.32 -1.77
C TYR A 51 5.68 4.57 -0.37
N SER A 52 5.96 3.52 0.37
CA SER A 52 6.34 3.70 1.75
C SER A 52 7.50 2.81 2.12
N MET A 53 8.15 3.15 3.20
CA MET A 53 9.19 2.30 3.74
C MET A 53 8.88 2.10 5.20
N GLU A 54 8.62 0.87 5.56
CA GLU A 54 8.20 0.54 6.91
C GLU A 54 9.33 -0.22 7.57
N ASN A 55 9.92 0.39 8.60
CA ASN A 55 11.04 -0.23 9.30
C ASN A 55 12.14 -0.63 8.33
N GLY A 56 12.38 0.22 7.33
CA GLY A 56 13.44 -0.03 6.38
C GLY A 56 13.06 -0.91 5.22
N ASN A 57 11.83 -1.40 5.17
CA ASN A 57 11.39 -2.28 4.10
C ASN A 57 10.46 -1.54 3.16
N PRO A 58 10.81 -1.45 1.88
CA PRO A 58 9.96 -0.73 0.94
C PRO A 58 8.70 -1.52 0.59
N ALA A 59 7.61 -0.79 0.41
CA ALA A 59 6.34 -1.41 0.06
C ALA A 59 5.54 -0.48 -0.82
N TYR A 60 4.80 -1.05 -1.75
CA TYR A 60 3.83 -0.32 -2.56
C TYR A 60 2.46 -0.49 -1.94
N GLU A 61 1.69 0.59 -1.97
CA GLU A 61 0.30 0.53 -1.54
C GLU A 61 -0.60 0.94 -2.68
N PHE A 62 -1.60 0.13 -2.96
CA PHE A 62 -2.53 0.44 -4.04
C PHE A 62 -3.94 0.42 -3.50
N ASP A 63 -4.70 1.47 -3.84
CA ASP A 63 -6.13 1.48 -3.57
C ASP A 63 -6.83 1.01 -4.82
N ILE A 64 -7.56 -0.09 -4.72
CA ILE A 64 -8.22 -0.71 -5.85
C ILE A 64 -9.73 -0.64 -5.65
N TYR A 65 -10.40 0.02 -6.57
CA TYR A 65 -11.86 0.11 -6.52
C TYR A 65 -12.45 -1.03 -7.33
N VAL A 66 -13.27 -1.84 -6.68
CA VAL A 66 -13.94 -2.95 -7.32
C VAL A 66 -15.40 -2.58 -7.49
N ALA A 67 -15.76 -2.19 -8.69
CA ALA A 67 -17.10 -1.65 -8.94
C ALA A 67 -18.20 -2.63 -8.62
N LYS A 68 -17.97 -3.90 -8.91
CA LYS A 68 -19.01 -4.90 -8.66
C LYS A 68 -19.40 -4.95 -7.19
N LYS A 69 -18.45 -4.72 -6.32
CA LYS A 69 -18.71 -4.81 -4.89
C LYS A 69 -18.98 -3.47 -4.26
N GLY A 70 -18.64 -2.39 -4.95
CA GLY A 70 -18.80 -1.07 -4.38
C GLY A 70 -17.85 -0.77 -3.25
N HIS A 71 -16.74 -1.47 -3.21
CA HIS A 71 -15.76 -1.32 -2.15
C HIS A 71 -14.42 -0.94 -2.73
N GLU A 72 -13.61 -0.37 -1.86
CA GLU A 72 -12.23 -0.06 -2.20
C GLU A 72 -11.35 -0.91 -1.30
N TYR A 73 -10.33 -1.51 -1.90
CA TYR A 73 -9.39 -2.32 -1.14
C TYR A 73 -8.02 -1.68 -1.18
N GLU A 74 -7.40 -1.58 -0.02
CA GLU A 74 -6.04 -1.11 0.06
C GLU A 74 -5.14 -2.32 0.19
N VAL A 75 -4.23 -2.49 -0.78
CA VAL A 75 -3.37 -3.66 -0.82
C VAL A 75 -1.93 -3.20 -0.70
N GLU A 76 -1.24 -3.72 0.29
CA GLU A 76 0.17 -3.40 0.49
C GLU A 76 1.02 -4.55 0.00
N VAL A 77 1.94 -4.25 -0.92
CA VAL A 77 2.78 -5.26 -1.55
C VAL A 77 4.23 -5.00 -1.18
N ASP A 78 4.90 -6.03 -0.68
CA ASP A 78 6.32 -5.93 -0.35
C ASP A 78 7.09 -5.66 -1.62
N ALA A 79 7.86 -4.58 -1.63
CA ALA A 79 8.56 -4.18 -2.85
C ALA A 79 9.83 -4.99 -3.07
N VAL A 80 10.17 -5.86 -2.15
CA VAL A 80 11.32 -6.73 -2.31
C VAL A 80 10.89 -8.13 -2.76
N THR A 81 9.90 -8.69 -2.11
CA THR A 81 9.50 -10.07 -2.38
C THR A 81 8.25 -10.18 -3.24
N GLY A 82 7.44 -9.13 -3.30
CA GLY A 82 6.18 -9.21 -4.00
C GLY A 82 5.05 -9.80 -3.17
N GLU A 83 5.31 -10.05 -1.93
CA GLU A 83 4.29 -10.61 -1.04
C GLU A 83 3.27 -9.56 -0.68
N ILE A 84 2.01 -9.97 -0.57
CA ILE A 84 0.99 -9.07 -0.08
C ILE A 84 1.07 -9.05 1.44
N LEU A 85 1.38 -7.87 1.98
CA LEU A 85 1.61 -7.73 3.41
C LEU A 85 0.33 -7.42 4.16
N GLU A 86 -0.56 -6.68 3.54
CA GLU A 86 -1.76 -6.25 4.23
C GLU A 86 -2.85 -5.93 3.24
N VAL A 87 -4.09 -6.23 3.60
CA VAL A 87 -5.24 -5.90 2.80
C VAL A 87 -6.27 -5.27 3.72
N GLU A 88 -6.75 -4.09 3.34
CA GLU A 88 -7.78 -3.41 4.09
C GLU A 88 -8.94 -3.11 3.18
N MET A 89 -10.15 -3.43 3.60
CA MET A 89 -11.32 -3.11 2.82
C MET A 89 -11.95 -1.84 3.35
N GLU A 90 -12.24 -0.93 2.44
CA GLU A 90 -12.90 0.30 2.81
C GLU A 90 -14.21 0.40 2.08
N LEU A 91 -15.25 0.72 2.81
CA LEU A 91 -16.54 0.90 2.21
C LEU A 91 -16.67 2.29 1.67
N TYR A 92 -17.19 2.38 0.45
CA TYR A 92 -17.53 3.68 -0.07
C TYR A 92 -18.76 4.17 0.65
N ASP A 93 -18.71 5.42 0.98
CA ASP A 93 -19.75 6.01 1.75
C ASP A 93 -20.81 6.66 0.94
N ILE A 94 -20.79 6.44 -0.33
CA ILE A 94 -21.69 7.13 -1.21
C ILE A 94 -23.12 6.87 -0.86
N GLY A 95 -23.42 5.63 -0.60
CA GLY A 95 -24.78 5.28 -0.30
C GLY A 95 -25.27 5.87 0.98
N SER A 96 -24.39 5.98 1.92
CA SER A 96 -24.85 6.43 3.22
C SER A 96 -25.18 7.90 3.23
N GLU A 97 -24.77 8.61 2.22
CA GLU A 97 -25.12 10.00 2.17
C GLU A 97 -26.50 10.25 1.74
N ASP A 98 -27.12 9.28 1.23
CA ASP A 98 -28.49 9.47 0.82
C ASP A 98 -29.48 9.48 1.95
#